data_57253c2a26dcd21330eeb0e8a5cdbd6a
#
_entry.id   57253c2a26dcd21330eeb0e8a5cdbd6a
#
_cell.length_a   1.000
_cell.length_b   1.000
_cell.length_c   1.000
_cell.angle_alpha   90.00
_cell.angle_beta   90.00
_cell.angle_gamma   90.00
#
_symmetry.space_group_name_H-M   'P 1'
#
loop_
_entity.id
_entity.type
_entity.pdbx_description
1 polymer ?
#
loop_
_entity_poly.entity_id
_entity_poly.type
_entity_poly.pdbx_seq_one_letter_code
_entity_poly.pdbx_strand_id
1 'polypeptide(L)'
;MRMKEDHMLNGQLKPGYNIQVGTENNFVIGYDVFPNPTDTRTFIPHLENVQKRLGCKFKFAIAVAGYGSEENYDYLEKNEITGIVKYTTYEKEIKRSFRKKTFNTENWKYDAEQKEYTCPCGNPVPYRMTVTKKNKSGYLQTYEVYQCENCEGCPFRELCT
;
A
#
# COMPACT_ATOMS: atom_id res chain seq x y z
N MET A 1 -21.49 -2.78 -0.86
CA MET A 1 -20.78 -1.73 -1.63
C MET A 1 -21.34 -1.56 -3.03
N ARG A 2 -21.04 -0.45 -3.72
CA ARG A 2 -21.27 -0.32 -5.16
C ARG A 2 -20.05 -0.91 -5.89
N MET A 3 -20.26 -1.76 -6.89
CA MET A 3 -19.17 -2.31 -7.72
C MET A 3 -18.41 -1.18 -8.42
N LYS A 4 -17.10 -1.32 -8.60
CA LYS A 4 -16.26 -0.32 -9.28
C LYS A 4 -16.35 -0.42 -10.81
N GLU A 5 -16.59 -1.61 -11.32
CA GLU A 5 -16.61 -1.94 -12.73
C GLU A 5 -17.95 -2.59 -13.08
N ASP A 6 -18.42 -2.31 -14.29
CA ASP A 6 -19.59 -2.95 -14.86
C ASP A 6 -19.16 -4.22 -15.61
N HIS A 7 -19.04 -5.34 -14.89
CA HIS A 7 -18.67 -6.63 -15.46
C HIS A 7 -19.72 -7.17 -16.45
N MET A 8 -20.95 -6.66 -16.38
CA MET A 8 -22.04 -7.08 -17.27
C MET A 8 -22.12 -6.25 -18.55
N LEU A 9 -21.32 -5.17 -18.63
CA LEU A 9 -21.28 -4.23 -19.77
C LEU A 9 -22.67 -3.69 -20.18
N ASN A 10 -23.56 -3.49 -19.20
CA ASN A 10 -24.94 -3.02 -19.41
C ASN A 10 -25.18 -1.58 -18.92
N GLY A 11 -24.14 -0.84 -18.57
CA GLY A 11 -24.20 0.53 -18.09
C GLY A 11 -24.65 0.66 -16.63
N GLN A 12 -24.78 -0.44 -15.87
CA GLN A 12 -25.26 -0.44 -14.50
C GLN A 12 -24.21 -0.95 -13.52
N LEU A 13 -23.85 -0.10 -12.55
CA LEU A 13 -23.05 -0.51 -11.41
C LEU A 13 -23.96 -1.09 -10.31
N LYS A 14 -23.94 -2.39 -10.15
CA LYS A 14 -24.77 -3.10 -9.18
C LYS A 14 -24.16 -3.08 -7.76
N PRO A 15 -24.96 -3.24 -6.70
CA PRO A 15 -24.44 -3.50 -5.36
C PRO A 15 -23.74 -4.86 -5.33
N GLY A 16 -22.68 -4.94 -4.53
CA GLY A 16 -21.90 -6.18 -4.37
C GLY A 16 -21.26 -6.25 -2.99
N TYR A 17 -20.78 -7.42 -2.66
CA TYR A 17 -20.00 -7.69 -1.45
C TYR A 17 -18.61 -8.16 -1.82
N ASN A 18 -17.66 -7.89 -0.95
CA ASN A 18 -16.30 -8.41 -1.03
C ASN A 18 -16.23 -9.67 -0.17
N ILE A 19 -15.96 -10.81 -0.81
CA ILE A 19 -15.87 -12.09 -0.13
C ILE A 19 -14.39 -12.44 0.03
N GLN A 20 -13.96 -12.65 1.26
CA GLN A 20 -12.64 -13.12 1.61
C GLN A 20 -12.69 -14.61 1.89
N VAL A 21 -11.72 -15.36 1.38
CA VAL A 21 -11.64 -16.81 1.56
C VAL A 21 -10.22 -17.16 1.98
N GLY A 22 -10.10 -17.80 3.15
CA GLY A 22 -8.87 -18.41 3.62
C GLY A 22 -8.82 -19.89 3.25
N THR A 23 -7.69 -20.33 2.71
CA THR A 23 -7.46 -21.72 2.33
C THR A 23 -6.17 -22.25 2.88
N GLU A 24 -6.13 -23.54 3.22
CA GLU A 24 -4.93 -24.29 3.58
C GLU A 24 -5.01 -25.71 3.01
N ASN A 25 -3.93 -26.19 2.40
CA ASN A 25 -3.86 -27.53 1.80
C ASN A 25 -5.06 -27.86 0.88
N ASN A 26 -5.51 -26.89 0.08
CA ASN A 26 -6.68 -26.96 -0.81
C ASN A 26 -8.06 -27.03 -0.10
N PHE A 27 -8.10 -26.87 1.22
CA PHE A 27 -9.35 -26.76 1.97
C PHE A 27 -9.66 -25.31 2.28
N VAL A 28 -10.95 -24.95 2.21
CA VAL A 28 -11.44 -23.66 2.72
C VAL A 28 -11.52 -23.74 4.24
N ILE A 29 -10.69 -22.97 4.93
CA ILE A 29 -10.64 -22.91 6.40
C ILE A 29 -11.50 -21.80 6.99
N GLY A 30 -11.93 -20.85 6.16
CA GLY A 30 -12.82 -19.77 6.57
C GLY A 30 -13.18 -18.85 5.43
N TYR A 31 -14.28 -18.14 5.63
CA TYR A 31 -14.70 -17.06 4.74
C TYR A 31 -15.37 -15.94 5.52
N ASP A 32 -15.31 -14.74 4.99
CA ASP A 32 -16.00 -13.56 5.51
C ASP A 32 -16.54 -12.70 4.37
N VAL A 33 -17.60 -11.97 4.64
CA VAL A 33 -18.28 -11.08 3.69
C VAL A 33 -18.19 -9.65 4.20
N PHE A 34 -17.62 -8.77 3.37
CA PHE A 34 -17.36 -7.38 3.73
C PHE A 34 -18.09 -6.41 2.78
N PRO A 35 -18.55 -5.26 3.28
CA PRO A 35 -19.07 -4.18 2.45
C PRO A 35 -17.95 -3.30 1.84
N ASN A 36 -16.70 -3.57 2.16
CA ASN A 36 -15.53 -2.79 1.73
C ASN A 36 -15.18 -3.05 0.27
N PRO A 37 -14.95 -2.01 -0.55
CA PRO A 37 -14.65 -2.18 -1.97
C PRO A 37 -13.18 -2.57 -2.26
N THR A 38 -12.32 -2.61 -1.25
CA THR A 38 -10.88 -2.93 -1.37
C THR A 38 -10.46 -3.95 -0.34
N ASP A 39 -9.50 -4.79 -0.69
CA ASP A 39 -9.04 -5.90 0.14
C ASP A 39 -8.15 -5.45 1.29
N THR A 40 -7.46 -4.31 1.17
CA THR A 40 -6.55 -3.79 2.20
C THR A 40 -7.18 -3.67 3.58
N ARG A 41 -8.49 -3.37 3.66
CA ARG A 41 -9.20 -3.21 4.92
C ARG A 41 -9.90 -4.47 5.41
N THR A 42 -9.92 -5.51 4.62
CA THR A 42 -10.57 -6.78 4.96
C THR A 42 -9.58 -7.82 5.48
N PHE A 43 -8.27 -7.59 5.26
CA PHE A 43 -7.22 -8.54 5.60
C PHE A 43 -7.15 -8.85 7.09
N ILE A 44 -6.93 -7.83 7.91
CA ILE A 44 -6.83 -8.00 9.38
C ILE A 44 -8.11 -8.61 9.95
N PRO A 45 -9.32 -8.04 9.70
CA PRO A 45 -10.55 -8.63 10.21
C PRO A 45 -10.79 -10.06 9.76
N HIS A 46 -10.43 -10.41 8.53
CA HIS A 46 -10.53 -11.78 8.02
C HIS A 46 -9.61 -12.74 8.78
N LEU A 47 -8.31 -12.38 8.92
CA LEU A 47 -7.37 -13.20 9.68
C LEU A 47 -7.82 -13.42 11.13
N GLU A 48 -8.24 -12.37 11.82
CA GLU A 48 -8.73 -12.44 13.19
C GLU A 48 -9.97 -13.33 13.33
N ASN A 49 -10.95 -13.17 12.43
CA ASN A 49 -12.16 -13.97 12.43
C ASN A 49 -11.88 -15.46 12.21
N VAL A 50 -11.00 -15.78 11.26
CA VAL A 50 -10.63 -17.19 10.98
C VAL A 50 -9.82 -17.79 12.13
N GLN A 51 -8.83 -17.06 12.67
CA GLN A 51 -8.07 -17.51 13.85
C GLN A 51 -8.99 -17.77 15.06
N LYS A 52 -9.94 -16.87 15.30
CA LYS A 52 -10.93 -17.02 16.38
C LYS A 52 -11.82 -18.25 16.19
N ARG A 53 -12.28 -18.51 14.96
CA ARG A 53 -13.11 -19.70 14.65
C ARG A 53 -12.35 -21.00 14.78
N LEU A 54 -11.08 -21.01 14.39
CA LEU A 54 -10.23 -22.21 14.46
C LEU A 54 -9.58 -22.40 15.83
N GLY A 55 -9.60 -21.39 16.70
CA GLY A 55 -8.95 -21.45 18.03
C GLY A 55 -7.42 -21.52 17.96
N CYS A 56 -6.79 -21.14 16.85
CA CYS A 56 -5.34 -21.20 16.68
C CYS A 56 -4.80 -19.92 15.99
N LYS A 57 -3.52 -19.63 16.23
CA LYS A 57 -2.81 -18.54 15.55
C LYS A 57 -2.15 -19.06 14.28
N PHE A 58 -2.15 -18.24 13.23
CA PHE A 58 -1.42 -18.55 12.01
C PHE A 58 0.07 -18.28 12.19
N LYS A 59 0.89 -19.17 11.60
CA LYS A 59 2.35 -18.97 11.50
C LYS A 59 2.72 -18.23 10.20
N PHE A 60 1.94 -18.45 9.15
CA PHE A 60 2.16 -17.90 7.82
C PHE A 60 0.87 -17.33 7.26
N ALA A 61 0.99 -16.25 6.49
CA ALA A 61 -0.11 -15.69 5.71
C ALA A 61 0.39 -15.31 4.31
N ILE A 62 -0.19 -15.93 3.29
CA ILE A 62 0.13 -15.66 1.89
C ILE A 62 -1.06 -14.94 1.27
N ALA A 63 -0.83 -13.78 0.68
CA ALA A 63 -1.91 -13.01 0.06
C ALA A 63 -1.45 -12.23 -1.17
N VAL A 64 -2.40 -11.94 -2.06
CA VAL A 64 -2.15 -11.16 -3.28
C VAL A 64 -1.91 -9.69 -2.99
N ALA A 65 -1.40 -8.95 -3.98
CA ALA A 65 -1.04 -7.54 -3.86
C ALA A 65 -2.19 -6.61 -3.43
N GLY A 66 -3.44 -7.01 -3.62
CA GLY A 66 -4.62 -6.27 -3.15
C GLY A 66 -4.67 -6.03 -1.64
N TYR A 67 -3.97 -6.86 -0.86
CA TYR A 67 -3.86 -6.76 0.59
C TYR A 67 -2.64 -5.97 1.07
N GLY A 68 -1.71 -5.63 0.17
CA GLY A 68 -0.47 -4.93 0.53
C GLY A 68 -0.76 -3.53 1.06
N SER A 69 -0.46 -3.30 2.35
CA SER A 69 -0.48 -1.99 2.99
C SER A 69 0.43 -2.00 4.21
N GLU A 70 0.96 -0.84 4.60
CA GLU A 70 1.79 -0.66 5.78
C GLU A 70 1.11 -1.22 7.04
N GLU A 71 -0.19 -0.90 7.23
CA GLU A 71 -1.00 -1.39 8.34
C GLU A 71 -1.06 -2.92 8.41
N ASN A 72 -1.22 -3.59 7.25
CA ASN A 72 -1.29 -5.04 7.19
C ASN A 72 0.07 -5.70 7.44
N TYR A 73 1.17 -5.10 6.97
CA TYR A 73 2.52 -5.59 7.27
C TYR A 73 2.87 -5.43 8.75
N ASP A 74 2.56 -4.27 9.34
CA ASP A 74 2.75 -3.99 10.76
C ASP A 74 1.93 -4.94 11.64
N TYR A 75 0.69 -5.25 11.24
CA TYR A 75 -0.13 -6.26 11.92
C TYR A 75 0.52 -7.65 11.90
N LEU A 76 1.01 -8.09 10.75
CA LEU A 76 1.67 -9.38 10.61
C LEU A 76 2.92 -9.47 11.49
N GLU A 77 3.75 -8.44 11.49
CA GLU A 77 4.96 -8.36 12.30
C GLU A 77 4.64 -8.39 13.80
N LYS A 78 3.71 -7.55 14.26
CA LYS A 78 3.28 -7.49 15.67
C LYS A 78 2.66 -8.77 16.19
N ASN A 79 2.06 -9.56 15.32
CA ASN A 79 1.46 -10.86 15.69
C ASN A 79 2.39 -12.05 15.42
N GLU A 80 3.64 -11.80 15.03
CA GLU A 80 4.65 -12.83 14.71
C GLU A 80 4.20 -13.78 13.58
N ILE A 81 3.40 -13.27 12.63
CA ILE A 81 2.94 -14.01 11.47
C ILE A 81 3.90 -13.73 10.30
N THR A 82 4.54 -14.76 9.76
CA THR A 82 5.36 -14.60 8.57
C THR A 82 4.48 -14.31 7.35
N GLY A 83 4.49 -13.07 6.88
CA GLY A 83 3.68 -12.62 5.75
C GLY A 83 4.39 -12.75 4.41
N ILE A 84 3.74 -13.39 3.44
CA ILE A 84 4.15 -13.38 2.03
C ILE A 84 3.08 -12.61 1.27
N VAL A 85 3.12 -11.29 1.38
CA VAL A 85 2.14 -10.40 0.77
C VAL A 85 2.88 -9.45 -0.18
N LYS A 86 2.49 -9.49 -1.45
CA LYS A 86 3.07 -8.64 -2.48
C LYS A 86 2.60 -7.19 -2.27
N TYR A 87 3.50 -6.21 -2.31
CA TYR A 87 3.08 -4.82 -2.22
C TYR A 87 2.45 -4.32 -3.54
N THR A 88 1.54 -3.36 -3.42
CA THR A 88 0.64 -2.95 -4.51
C THR A 88 1.34 -2.37 -5.73
N THR A 89 2.51 -1.76 -5.56
CA THR A 89 3.27 -1.12 -6.65
C THR A 89 4.30 -2.03 -7.29
N TYR A 90 4.53 -3.24 -6.75
CA TYR A 90 5.56 -4.17 -7.23
C TYR A 90 5.57 -4.36 -8.75
N GLU A 91 4.42 -4.68 -9.36
CA GLU A 91 4.31 -4.89 -10.81
C GLU A 91 4.57 -3.61 -11.63
N LYS A 92 4.34 -2.43 -11.04
CA LYS A 92 4.63 -1.14 -11.69
C LYS A 92 6.11 -0.83 -11.62
N GLU A 93 6.76 -1.09 -10.50
CA GLU A 93 8.18 -0.80 -10.23
C GLU A 93 9.12 -1.65 -11.06
N ILE A 94 8.73 -2.90 -11.39
CA ILE A 94 9.51 -3.76 -12.30
C ILE A 94 9.54 -3.20 -13.73
N LYS A 95 8.50 -2.46 -14.16
CA LYS A 95 8.42 -1.97 -15.53
C LYS A 95 9.50 -0.94 -15.83
N ARG A 96 10.20 -1.12 -16.96
CA ARG A 96 11.23 -0.18 -17.43
C ARG A 96 10.71 1.27 -17.56
N SER A 97 9.45 1.45 -17.93
CA SER A 97 8.79 2.75 -18.02
C SER A 97 8.66 3.46 -16.68
N PHE A 98 8.42 2.73 -15.60
CA PHE A 98 8.36 3.28 -14.24
C PHE A 98 9.75 3.66 -13.73
N ARG A 99 10.74 2.77 -13.92
CA ARG A 99 12.13 2.99 -13.50
C ARG A 99 12.81 4.16 -14.21
N LYS A 100 12.28 4.55 -15.39
CA LYS A 100 12.83 5.69 -16.17
C LYS A 100 12.14 7.02 -15.86
N LYS A 101 11.15 7.06 -14.95
CA LYS A 101 10.48 8.32 -14.61
C LYS A 101 11.41 9.24 -13.85
N THR A 102 11.75 10.37 -14.45
CA THR A 102 12.66 11.37 -13.90
C THR A 102 12.20 11.93 -12.55
N PHE A 103 10.88 12.05 -12.34
CA PHE A 103 10.29 12.58 -11.10
C PHE A 103 9.89 11.51 -10.09
N ASN A 104 10.31 10.25 -10.29
CA ASN A 104 10.19 9.25 -9.24
C ASN A 104 11.36 9.43 -8.27
N THR A 105 11.06 9.74 -7.00
CA THR A 105 12.05 9.99 -5.95
C THR A 105 12.98 8.81 -5.69
N GLU A 106 12.56 7.58 -6.00
CA GLU A 106 13.41 6.39 -5.96
C GLU A 106 14.62 6.46 -6.93
N ASN A 107 14.51 7.28 -7.98
CA ASN A 107 15.58 7.49 -8.95
C ASN A 107 16.48 8.68 -8.59
N TRP A 108 16.16 9.40 -7.52
CA TRP A 108 16.94 10.55 -7.08
C TRP A 108 18.10 10.10 -6.20
N LYS A 109 19.21 10.83 -6.30
CA LYS A 109 20.34 10.59 -5.42
C LYS A 109 19.97 11.01 -4.00
N TYR A 110 20.14 10.11 -3.04
CA TYR A 110 19.95 10.37 -1.62
C TYR A 110 21.29 10.43 -0.90
N ASP A 111 21.49 11.46 -0.13
CA ASP A 111 22.63 11.63 0.78
C ASP A 111 22.15 11.34 2.22
N ALA A 112 22.66 10.23 2.77
CA ALA A 112 22.27 9.78 4.11
C ALA A 112 22.89 10.61 5.24
N GLU A 113 24.07 11.24 4.99
CA GLU A 113 24.75 12.06 5.99
C GLU A 113 24.03 13.40 6.19
N GLN A 114 23.58 14.00 5.08
CA GLN A 114 22.85 15.27 5.08
C GLN A 114 21.33 15.10 5.16
N LYS A 115 20.83 13.87 5.02
CA LYS A 115 19.40 13.56 4.92
C LYS A 115 18.70 14.40 3.85
N GLU A 116 19.23 14.37 2.65
CA GLU A 116 18.67 15.12 1.52
C GLU A 116 18.65 14.33 0.23
N TYR A 117 17.69 14.64 -0.63
CA TYR A 117 17.67 14.18 -2.02
C TYR A 117 18.25 15.25 -2.94
N THR A 118 18.79 14.83 -4.08
CA THR A 118 19.12 15.73 -5.18
C THR A 118 18.06 15.61 -6.26
N CYS A 119 17.34 16.69 -6.55
CA CYS A 119 16.30 16.69 -7.57
C CYS A 119 16.88 16.58 -9.00
N PRO A 120 16.05 16.31 -10.02
CA PRO A 120 16.52 16.21 -11.42
C PRO A 120 17.17 17.47 -11.98
N CYS A 121 16.94 18.65 -11.39
CA CYS A 121 17.62 19.90 -11.70
C CYS A 121 18.96 20.07 -10.98
N GLY A 122 19.34 19.15 -10.12
CA GLY A 122 20.58 19.23 -9.32
C GLY A 122 20.44 20.05 -8.04
N ASN A 123 19.25 20.52 -7.67
CA ASN A 123 19.03 21.24 -6.42
C ASN A 123 18.87 20.29 -5.25
N PRO A 124 19.36 20.65 -4.03
CA PRO A 124 19.14 19.88 -2.81
C PRO A 124 17.67 19.96 -2.38
N VAL A 125 17.20 18.83 -1.88
CA VAL A 125 15.85 18.67 -1.32
C VAL A 125 16.00 18.14 0.09
N PRO A 126 16.31 19.02 1.07
CA PRO A 126 16.59 18.64 2.44
C PRO A 126 15.34 18.12 3.16
N TYR A 127 15.57 17.31 4.18
CA TYR A 127 14.54 16.93 5.14
C TYR A 127 13.99 18.16 5.86
N ARG A 128 12.67 18.25 5.95
CA ARG A 128 11.98 19.33 6.64
C ARG A 128 11.39 18.92 7.96
N MET A 129 10.56 17.88 7.94
CA MET A 129 9.85 17.43 9.12
C MET A 129 9.32 16.01 8.96
N THR A 130 8.97 15.41 10.08
CA THR A 130 8.19 14.17 10.11
C THR A 130 6.73 14.48 10.43
N VAL A 131 5.81 13.97 9.63
CA VAL A 131 4.37 14.19 9.79
C VAL A 131 3.70 12.86 10.03
N THR A 132 2.91 12.76 11.11
CA THR A 132 2.09 11.59 11.41
C THR A 132 0.64 11.87 11.04
N LYS A 133 0.05 11.00 10.22
CA LYS A 133 -1.36 11.10 9.80
C LYS A 133 -2.10 9.81 10.14
N LYS A 134 -3.35 9.95 10.57
CA LYS A 134 -4.27 8.80 10.70
C LYS A 134 -4.89 8.51 9.33
N ASN A 135 -4.85 7.25 8.92
CA ASN A 135 -5.63 6.79 7.78
C ASN A 135 -7.11 6.61 8.18
N LYS A 136 -7.95 6.17 7.23
CA LYS A 136 -9.39 5.98 7.49
C LYS A 136 -9.72 4.79 8.43
N SER A 137 -8.77 3.88 8.68
CA SER A 137 -8.90 2.80 9.68
C SER A 137 -8.46 3.24 11.08
N GLY A 138 -7.84 4.41 11.20
CA GLY A 138 -7.28 4.92 12.46
C GLY A 138 -5.80 4.57 12.65
N TYR A 139 -5.18 3.85 11.72
CA TYR A 139 -3.78 3.52 11.73
C TYR A 139 -2.91 4.77 11.54
N LEU A 140 -1.86 4.91 12.34
CA LEU A 140 -0.92 6.04 12.30
C LEU A 140 0.18 5.74 11.28
N GLN A 141 0.25 6.56 10.24
CA GLN A 141 1.32 6.52 9.25
C GLN A 141 2.25 7.70 9.44
N THR A 142 3.55 7.44 9.39
CA THR A 142 4.59 8.45 9.57
C THR A 142 5.27 8.71 8.23
N TYR A 143 5.34 9.98 7.85
CA TYR A 143 5.93 10.44 6.60
C TYR A 143 7.07 11.42 6.86
N GLU A 144 8.21 11.20 6.25
CA GLU A 144 9.26 12.19 6.18
C GLU A 144 8.99 13.13 5.00
N VAL A 145 8.99 14.42 5.28
CA VAL A 145 8.75 15.47 4.28
C VAL A 145 10.07 16.11 3.89
N TYR A 146 10.34 16.10 2.61
CA TYR A 146 11.50 16.73 2.00
C TYR A 146 11.01 17.86 1.10
N GLN A 147 11.71 18.99 1.09
CA GLN A 147 11.28 20.16 0.33
C GLN A 147 12.48 20.90 -0.28
N CYS A 148 12.45 21.09 -1.59
CA CYS A 148 13.40 21.96 -2.28
C CYS A 148 13.08 23.42 -1.97
N GLU A 149 14.09 24.19 -1.61
CA GLU A 149 13.93 25.63 -1.30
C GLU A 149 14.03 26.52 -2.54
N ASN A 150 14.73 26.04 -3.56
CA ASN A 150 15.05 26.83 -4.74
C ASN A 150 14.39 26.26 -6.00
N CYS A 151 13.05 26.38 -6.08
CA CYS A 151 12.26 25.99 -7.24
C CYS A 151 11.84 27.19 -8.13
N GLU A 152 12.26 28.39 -7.80
CA GLU A 152 11.97 29.58 -8.58
C GLU A 152 12.78 29.56 -9.89
N GLY A 153 12.10 29.71 -11.04
CA GLY A 153 12.75 29.58 -12.35
C GLY A 153 13.11 28.16 -12.78
N CYS A 154 12.73 27.13 -12.03
CA CYS A 154 13.02 25.73 -12.38
C CYS A 154 12.21 25.31 -13.63
N PRO A 155 12.86 24.81 -14.72
CA PRO A 155 12.15 24.41 -15.94
C PRO A 155 11.23 23.22 -15.75
N PHE A 156 11.40 22.46 -14.68
CA PHE A 156 10.59 21.29 -14.37
C PHE A 156 9.52 21.51 -13.28
N ARG A 157 9.34 22.74 -12.84
CA ARG A 157 8.42 23.05 -11.72
C ARG A 157 7.01 22.51 -11.95
N GLU A 158 6.45 22.71 -13.14
CA GLU A 158 5.09 22.26 -13.47
C GLU A 158 4.94 20.72 -13.56
N LEU A 159 6.05 20.00 -13.74
CA LEU A 159 6.07 18.54 -13.84
C LEU A 159 6.43 17.87 -12.51
N CYS A 160 7.07 18.60 -11.60
CA CYS A 160 7.64 18.10 -10.36
C CYS A 160 6.74 18.36 -9.14
N THR A 161 5.97 19.43 -9.14
CA THR A 161 5.16 19.88 -7.97
C THR A 161 3.67 19.89 -8.26
#